data_5057032b643da4b8decc0af350ab9dff
#
_entry.id   5057032b643da4b8decc0af350ab9dff
#
_cell.length_a   1.000
_cell.length_b   1.000
_cell.length_c   1.000
_cell.angle_alpha   90.00
_cell.angle_beta   90.00
_cell.angle_gamma   90.00
#
_symmetry.space_group_name_H-M   'P 1'
#
loop_
_entity.id
_entity.type
_entity.pdbx_description
1 polymer ?
#
loop_
_entity_poly.entity_id
_entity_poly.type
_entity_poly.pdbx_seq_one_letter_code
_entity_poly.pdbx_strand_id
1 'polypeptide(L)'
;MRKYAYFVAMVGAACIVGLPVVAAQTKGDKVVPAAAATDAPQLPGGASALSETHGDWTVNCQITGTTKACSLSHQQFNKQSNQRLLAIELSSKTGDDAAGTLALPFGLALAKGVSLTIDDQKLDGSLQFSTCQVVGCLVPVTFDATVTPLLKAGTTLKIDAFAADTGQAVNFSIPLNGFSGALTRTAELLAN
;
A
#
# COMPACT_ATOMS: atom_id res chain seq x y z
N MET A 1 -11.20 44.21 22.59
CA MET A 1 -10.83 45.63 22.50
C MET A 1 -9.75 45.77 21.45
N ARG A 2 -10.03 46.33 20.38
CA ARG A 2 -9.43 47.38 19.57
C ARG A 2 -9.83 47.23 18.10
N LYS A 3 -10.81 48.04 17.76
CA LYS A 3 -11.27 48.44 16.44
C LYS A 3 -10.21 49.34 15.81
N TYR A 4 -9.98 49.20 14.51
CA TYR A 4 -9.61 50.35 13.65
C TYR A 4 -10.26 50.17 12.28
N ALA A 5 -11.19 51.08 12.03
CA ALA A 5 -11.72 51.43 10.71
C ALA A 5 -11.09 52.79 10.32
N TYR A 6 -10.81 52.99 9.05
CA TYR A 6 -10.75 54.32 8.34
C TYR A 6 -10.81 53.99 6.85
N PHE A 7 -11.82 54.33 6.09
CA PHE A 7 -12.34 55.60 5.62
C PHE A 7 -11.56 56.19 4.42
N VAL A 8 -12.24 56.20 3.22
CA VAL A 8 -12.54 57.28 2.26
C VAL A 8 -11.34 57.79 1.43
N ALA A 9 -11.41 57.95 0.13
CA ALA A 9 -12.24 58.87 -0.63
C ALA A 9 -12.11 58.68 -2.15
N MET A 10 -13.21 58.92 -2.81
CA MET A 10 -13.42 59.31 -4.23
C MET A 10 -12.42 60.30 -4.79
N VAL A 11 -12.17 60.25 -6.11
CA VAL A 11 -12.45 61.36 -7.05
C VAL A 11 -12.41 60.81 -8.48
N GLY A 12 -13.40 61.12 -9.27
CA GLY A 12 -13.52 60.80 -10.68
C GLY A 12 -12.87 61.84 -11.59
N ALA A 13 -12.63 61.44 -12.81
CA ALA A 13 -12.58 62.32 -13.98
C ALA A 13 -12.81 61.49 -15.24
N ALA A 14 -13.86 61.82 -15.94
CA ALA A 14 -14.16 61.36 -17.29
C ALA A 14 -13.30 62.14 -18.31
N CYS A 15 -12.73 61.44 -19.28
CA CYS A 15 -12.37 62.01 -20.57
C CYS A 15 -12.63 61.00 -21.68
N ILE A 16 -13.59 61.40 -22.51
CA ILE A 16 -13.93 60.85 -23.82
C ILE A 16 -12.88 61.39 -24.79
N VAL A 17 -12.33 60.61 -25.71
CA VAL A 17 -12.12 60.91 -27.14
C VAL A 17 -11.28 59.80 -27.83
N GLY A 18 -11.75 59.34 -28.97
CA GLY A 18 -10.93 58.92 -30.12
C GLY A 18 -10.72 57.43 -30.35
N LEU A 19 -11.56 56.85 -31.18
CA LEU A 19 -11.24 55.62 -31.89
C LEU A 19 -10.20 55.83 -32.99
N PRO A 20 -9.24 54.93 -33.17
CA PRO A 20 -8.91 54.43 -34.50
C PRO A 20 -9.15 52.94 -34.61
N VAL A 21 -9.82 52.56 -35.63
CA VAL A 21 -9.94 51.20 -36.14
C VAL A 21 -8.56 50.77 -36.61
N VAL A 22 -7.97 49.83 -35.89
CA VAL A 22 -6.76 49.13 -36.33
C VAL A 22 -7.17 47.72 -36.72
N ALA A 23 -7.02 47.40 -38.02
CA ALA A 23 -7.21 46.09 -38.59
C ALA A 23 -6.34 45.07 -37.83
N ALA A 24 -6.98 44.11 -37.16
CA ALA A 24 -6.31 42.98 -36.55
C ALA A 24 -5.82 42.04 -37.67
N GLN A 25 -4.50 42.01 -37.85
CA GLN A 25 -3.85 40.91 -38.58
C GLN A 25 -3.92 39.70 -37.70
N THR A 26 -4.70 38.67 -38.11
CA THR A 26 -4.65 37.34 -37.56
C THR A 26 -3.29 36.71 -37.84
N LYS A 27 -2.39 36.85 -36.92
CA LYS A 27 -1.16 36.05 -36.84
C LYS A 27 -1.61 34.64 -36.47
N GLY A 28 -1.37 33.68 -37.38
CA GLY A 28 -1.69 32.26 -37.16
C GLY A 28 -1.05 31.78 -35.86
N ASP A 29 -1.90 31.43 -34.91
CA ASP A 29 -1.49 30.69 -33.74
C ASP A 29 -0.92 29.34 -34.19
N LYS A 30 0.38 29.24 -34.04
CA LYS A 30 1.07 27.96 -34.11
C LYS A 30 0.53 27.14 -32.96
N VAL A 31 -0.38 26.21 -33.28
CA VAL A 31 -0.81 25.17 -32.34
C VAL A 31 0.46 24.43 -31.93
N VAL A 32 0.96 24.73 -30.74
CA VAL A 32 2.00 23.96 -30.07
C VAL A 32 1.33 22.60 -29.79
N PRO A 33 1.86 21.49 -30.33
CA PRO A 33 1.33 20.18 -29.96
C PRO A 33 1.40 20.10 -28.43
N ALA A 34 0.26 19.83 -27.79
CA ALA A 34 0.25 19.49 -26.37
C ALA A 34 1.27 18.37 -26.18
N ALA A 35 2.30 18.61 -25.41
CA ALA A 35 3.25 17.58 -25.02
C ALA A 35 2.40 16.41 -24.52
N ALA A 36 2.61 15.22 -25.10
CA ALA A 36 1.98 14.00 -24.66
C ALA A 36 2.16 13.95 -23.13
N ALA A 37 1.06 14.00 -22.42
CA ALA A 37 1.06 13.79 -20.99
C ALA A 37 1.72 12.43 -20.79
N THR A 38 2.92 12.41 -20.25
CA THR A 38 3.53 11.19 -19.73
C THR A 38 2.51 10.61 -18.77
N ASP A 39 2.05 9.37 -19.02
CA ASP A 39 1.09 8.68 -18.17
C ASP A 39 1.69 8.57 -16.76
N ALA A 40 1.46 9.59 -15.96
CA ALA A 40 1.80 9.54 -14.54
C ALA A 40 0.94 8.45 -13.90
N PRO A 41 1.51 7.61 -13.04
CA PRO A 41 0.77 6.56 -12.39
C PRO A 41 -0.42 7.18 -11.65
N GLN A 42 -1.59 6.59 -11.81
CA GLN A 42 -2.82 7.09 -11.20
C GLN A 42 -3.48 5.98 -10.38
N LEU A 43 -4.17 6.37 -9.33
CA LEU A 43 -5.11 5.53 -8.60
C LEU A 43 -6.55 5.94 -8.98
N PRO A 44 -7.54 5.09 -8.74
CA PRO A 44 -8.93 5.40 -9.01
C PRO A 44 -9.33 6.78 -8.49
N GLY A 45 -10.04 7.56 -9.33
CA GLY A 45 -10.46 8.92 -8.99
C GLY A 45 -9.34 9.96 -8.91
N GLY A 46 -8.12 9.65 -9.38
CA GLY A 46 -6.97 10.58 -9.32
C GLY A 46 -6.37 10.69 -7.92
N ALA A 47 -6.65 9.75 -7.02
CA ALA A 47 -6.12 9.76 -5.67
C ALA A 47 -4.60 9.49 -5.65
N SER A 48 -3.89 10.08 -4.68
CA SER A 48 -2.47 9.80 -4.43
C SER A 48 -2.26 8.63 -3.47
N ALA A 49 -3.30 8.24 -2.72
CA ALA A 49 -3.31 7.08 -1.83
C ALA A 49 -4.69 6.43 -1.83
N LEU A 50 -4.71 5.12 -1.59
CA LEU A 50 -5.93 4.33 -1.52
C LEU A 50 -5.77 3.26 -0.46
N SER A 51 -6.83 3.01 0.31
CA SER A 51 -6.90 1.91 1.28
C SER A 51 -8.26 1.24 1.15
N GLU A 52 -8.28 -0.06 0.89
CA GLU A 52 -9.48 -0.88 0.73
C GLU A 52 -9.42 -2.09 1.66
N THR A 53 -10.54 -2.46 2.27
CA THR A 53 -10.63 -3.63 3.14
C THR A 53 -11.30 -4.80 2.41
N HIS A 54 -10.68 -5.96 2.46
CA HIS A 54 -11.14 -7.22 1.88
C HIS A 54 -11.13 -8.29 2.99
N GLY A 55 -12.26 -8.50 3.66
CA GLY A 55 -12.33 -9.41 4.80
C GLY A 55 -11.33 -9.03 5.90
N ASP A 56 -10.37 -9.92 6.19
CA ASP A 56 -9.32 -9.72 7.18
C ASP A 56 -8.06 -9.03 6.62
N TRP A 57 -8.07 -8.66 5.34
CA TRP A 57 -6.94 -8.07 4.62
C TRP A 57 -7.21 -6.63 4.21
N THR A 58 -6.16 -5.82 4.18
CA THR A 58 -6.22 -4.43 3.71
C THR A 58 -5.27 -4.25 2.53
N VAL A 59 -5.78 -3.71 1.43
CA VAL A 59 -4.97 -3.27 0.28
C VAL A 59 -4.66 -1.80 0.46
N ASN A 60 -3.38 -1.46 0.43
CA ASN A 60 -2.90 -0.09 0.49
C ASN A 60 -2.08 0.22 -0.76
N CYS A 61 -2.39 1.35 -1.39
CA CYS A 61 -1.60 1.89 -2.49
C CYS A 61 -1.18 3.33 -2.18
N GLN A 62 0.00 3.70 -2.64
CA GLN A 62 0.52 5.07 -2.54
C GLN A 62 1.30 5.44 -3.79
N ILE A 63 1.14 6.67 -4.24
CA ILE A 63 1.94 7.29 -5.30
C ILE A 63 2.92 8.24 -4.65
N THR A 64 4.21 8.03 -4.91
CA THR A 64 5.30 8.93 -4.48
C THR A 64 6.11 9.33 -5.71
N GLY A 65 5.95 10.57 -6.12
CA GLY A 65 6.51 11.05 -7.38
C GLY A 65 5.93 10.28 -8.58
N THR A 66 6.76 9.56 -9.30
CA THR A 66 6.39 8.73 -10.45
C THR A 66 6.23 7.25 -10.10
N THR A 67 6.36 6.88 -8.84
CA THR A 67 6.31 5.48 -8.39
C THR A 67 4.98 5.20 -7.70
N LYS A 68 4.30 4.18 -8.18
CA LYS A 68 3.12 3.61 -7.54
C LYS A 68 3.51 2.31 -6.84
N ALA A 69 3.20 2.20 -5.56
CA ALA A 69 3.40 1.01 -4.76
C ALA A 69 2.08 0.56 -4.16
N CYS A 70 1.76 -0.71 -4.30
CA CYS A 70 0.58 -1.34 -3.69
C CYS A 70 0.99 -2.60 -2.95
N SER A 71 0.38 -2.79 -1.78
CA SER A 71 0.53 -4.00 -0.98
C SER A 71 -0.79 -4.44 -0.37
N LEU A 72 -0.90 -5.71 -0.04
CA LEU A 72 -1.94 -6.23 0.82
C LEU A 72 -1.32 -6.63 2.15
N SER A 73 -2.02 -6.39 3.24
CA SER A 73 -1.52 -6.64 4.58
C SER A 73 -2.57 -7.18 5.53
N HIS A 74 -2.11 -7.95 6.51
CA HIS A 74 -2.89 -8.37 7.67
C HIS A 74 -2.08 -8.14 8.94
N GLN A 75 -2.73 -7.66 10.01
CA GLN A 75 -2.07 -7.41 11.29
C GLN A 75 -2.93 -7.91 12.43
N GLN A 76 -2.28 -8.44 13.46
CA GLN A 76 -2.95 -8.86 14.70
C GLN A 76 -2.34 -8.18 15.89
N PHE A 77 -3.20 -7.79 16.82
CA PHE A 77 -2.82 -7.14 18.06
C PHE A 77 -3.38 -7.91 19.25
N ASN A 78 -2.63 -7.93 20.33
CA ASN A 78 -3.14 -8.38 21.62
C ASN A 78 -4.19 -7.40 22.11
N LYS A 79 -5.39 -7.88 22.37
CA LYS A 79 -6.53 -7.04 22.76
C LYS A 79 -6.36 -6.33 24.12
N GLN A 80 -5.52 -6.88 25.00
CA GLN A 80 -5.31 -6.34 26.34
C GLN A 80 -4.16 -5.33 26.39
N SER A 81 -3.04 -5.63 25.71
CA SER A 81 -1.84 -4.80 25.74
C SER A 81 -1.70 -3.89 24.52
N ASN A 82 -2.53 -4.05 23.50
CA ASN A 82 -2.46 -3.39 22.20
C ASN A 82 -1.08 -3.57 21.52
N GLN A 83 -0.32 -4.60 21.92
CA GLN A 83 0.93 -4.97 21.27
C GLN A 83 0.65 -5.77 20.01
N ARG A 84 1.39 -5.47 18.92
CA ARG A 84 1.28 -6.24 17.70
C ARG A 84 1.85 -7.65 17.92
N LEU A 85 1.04 -8.66 17.63
CA LEU A 85 1.40 -10.07 17.70
C LEU A 85 2.11 -10.52 16.42
N LEU A 86 1.60 -10.10 15.28
CA LEU A 86 2.20 -10.36 13.97
C LEU A 86 1.70 -9.34 12.94
N ALA A 87 2.44 -9.22 11.85
CA ALA A 87 1.97 -8.58 10.63
C ALA A 87 2.55 -9.32 9.43
N ILE A 88 1.79 -9.36 8.34
CA ILE A 88 2.28 -9.78 7.03
C ILE A 88 1.94 -8.69 6.02
N GLU A 89 2.89 -8.38 5.16
CA GLU A 89 2.70 -7.46 4.05
C GLU A 89 3.25 -8.12 2.79
N LEU A 90 2.41 -8.18 1.77
CA LEU A 90 2.71 -8.82 0.50
C LEU A 90 2.42 -7.87 -0.65
N SER A 91 3.11 -8.07 -1.76
CA SER A 91 2.82 -7.43 -3.05
C SER A 91 2.80 -8.49 -4.14
N SER A 92 2.00 -8.26 -5.16
CA SER A 92 1.91 -9.10 -6.34
C SER A 92 1.66 -8.21 -7.56
N LYS A 93 2.34 -8.49 -8.66
CA LYS A 93 2.13 -7.78 -9.94
C LYS A 93 1.12 -8.50 -10.84
N THR A 94 0.99 -9.79 -10.70
CA THR A 94 0.17 -10.63 -11.58
C THR A 94 -1.06 -11.19 -10.88
N GLY A 95 -1.02 -11.28 -9.55
CA GLY A 95 -2.02 -11.99 -8.75
C GLY A 95 -1.82 -13.50 -8.68
N ASP A 96 -0.79 -14.04 -9.33
CA ASP A 96 -0.48 -15.48 -9.37
C ASP A 96 0.69 -15.85 -8.46
N ASP A 97 1.43 -14.87 -8.00
CA ASP A 97 2.51 -14.97 -7.04
C ASP A 97 2.36 -13.87 -5.98
N ALA A 98 3.03 -14.00 -4.85
CA ALA A 98 3.10 -12.94 -3.86
C ALA A 98 4.45 -13.00 -3.14
N ALA A 99 5.04 -11.84 -2.92
CA ALA A 99 6.27 -11.72 -2.15
C ALA A 99 6.18 -10.58 -1.15
N GLY A 100 6.86 -10.74 -0.03
CA GLY A 100 6.84 -9.69 1.00
C GLY A 100 7.53 -10.12 2.30
N THR A 101 6.98 -9.67 3.41
CA THR A 101 7.60 -9.84 4.72
C THR A 101 6.56 -10.19 5.77
N LEU A 102 6.88 -11.20 6.56
CA LEU A 102 6.18 -11.54 7.79
C LEU A 102 6.98 -10.97 8.97
N ALA A 103 6.34 -10.20 9.83
CA ALA A 103 6.90 -9.68 11.06
C ALA A 103 6.33 -10.44 12.26
N LEU A 104 7.19 -11.08 13.03
CA LEU A 104 6.85 -11.86 14.22
C LEU A 104 7.40 -11.18 15.49
N PRO A 105 6.86 -11.50 16.67
CA PRO A 105 7.31 -10.89 17.91
C PRO A 105 8.75 -11.27 18.26
N PHE A 106 9.33 -10.53 19.19
CA PHE A 106 10.62 -10.87 19.78
C PHE A 106 10.52 -12.11 20.66
N GLY A 107 11.68 -12.70 21.01
CA GLY A 107 11.76 -13.87 21.89
C GLY A 107 11.66 -15.20 21.17
N LEU A 108 11.73 -15.21 19.84
CA LEU A 108 11.77 -16.43 19.03
C LEU A 108 13.21 -16.91 18.77
N ALA A 109 13.40 -18.22 18.63
CA ALA A 109 14.67 -18.86 18.31
C ALA A 109 15.00 -18.67 16.83
N LEU A 110 15.63 -17.54 16.46
CA LEU A 110 15.81 -17.10 15.08
C LEU A 110 16.55 -18.13 14.22
N ALA A 111 17.53 -18.86 14.79
CA ALA A 111 18.30 -19.87 14.07
C ALA A 111 17.46 -21.09 13.64
N LYS A 112 16.31 -21.31 14.26
CA LYS A 112 15.39 -22.41 13.87
C LYS A 112 14.49 -22.04 12.69
N GLY A 113 14.38 -20.74 12.38
CA GLY A 113 13.45 -20.28 11.37
C GLY A 113 11.99 -20.53 11.72
N VAL A 114 11.13 -20.46 10.71
CA VAL A 114 9.69 -20.73 10.82
C VAL A 114 9.24 -21.67 9.72
N SER A 115 8.23 -22.48 9.99
CA SER A 115 7.55 -23.28 8.97
C SER A 115 6.12 -22.80 8.76
N LEU A 116 5.63 -22.96 7.54
CA LEU A 116 4.29 -22.53 7.12
C LEU A 116 3.41 -23.75 6.80
N THR A 117 2.14 -23.65 7.18
CA THR A 117 1.12 -24.65 6.89
C THR A 117 -0.15 -23.93 6.47
N ILE A 118 -0.73 -24.31 5.33
CA ILE A 118 -2.03 -23.78 4.87
C ILE A 118 -3.07 -24.86 5.24
N ASP A 119 -3.99 -24.51 6.14
CA ASP A 119 -4.94 -25.41 6.76
C ASP A 119 -4.21 -26.65 7.37
N ASP A 120 -4.18 -27.77 6.65
CA ASP A 120 -3.47 -28.99 7.06
C ASP A 120 -2.33 -29.36 6.10
N GLN A 121 -2.08 -28.55 5.07
CA GLN A 121 -1.01 -28.76 4.10
C GLN A 121 0.24 -27.99 4.52
N LYS A 122 1.25 -28.71 5.01
CA LYS A 122 2.55 -28.12 5.32
C LYS A 122 3.28 -27.75 4.04
N LEU A 123 3.82 -26.54 3.99
CA LEU A 123 4.69 -26.10 2.91
C LEU A 123 6.11 -26.62 3.12
N ASP A 124 6.80 -26.89 2.02
CA ASP A 124 8.17 -27.39 2.07
C ASP A 124 9.15 -26.32 2.55
N GLY A 125 10.15 -26.76 3.29
CA GLY A 125 11.23 -25.93 3.77
C GLY A 125 10.93 -25.16 5.07
N SER A 126 11.94 -24.43 5.52
CA SER A 126 11.88 -23.50 6.66
C SER A 126 12.36 -22.13 6.20
N LEU A 127 11.62 -21.09 6.52
CA LEU A 127 11.98 -19.73 6.20
C LEU A 127 12.88 -19.17 7.32
N GLN A 128 13.91 -18.45 6.95
CA GLN A 128 14.87 -17.89 7.89
C GLN A 128 14.53 -16.42 8.22
N PHE A 129 14.77 -16.03 9.44
CA PHE A 129 14.71 -14.63 9.82
C PHE A 129 15.84 -13.84 9.15
N SER A 130 15.53 -12.67 8.62
CA SER A 130 16.53 -11.78 8.02
C SER A 130 17.13 -10.81 9.02
N THR A 131 16.29 -10.22 9.88
CA THR A 131 16.68 -9.23 10.88
C THR A 131 15.56 -9.02 11.89
N CYS A 132 15.86 -8.36 13.01
CA CYS A 132 14.83 -7.83 13.91
C CYS A 132 14.93 -6.30 13.94
N GLN A 133 13.78 -5.65 13.85
CA GLN A 133 13.61 -4.19 13.90
C GLN A 133 12.58 -3.84 14.97
N VAL A 134 12.32 -2.55 15.18
CA VAL A 134 11.29 -2.08 16.14
C VAL A 134 9.91 -2.73 15.89
N VAL A 135 9.63 -3.06 14.64
CA VAL A 135 8.37 -3.69 14.21
C VAL A 135 8.29 -5.19 14.48
N GLY A 136 9.37 -5.85 14.92
CA GLY A 136 9.47 -7.29 15.15
C GLY A 136 10.61 -7.95 14.39
N CYS A 137 10.69 -9.26 14.44
CA CYS A 137 11.66 -10.06 13.70
C CYS A 137 11.08 -10.43 12.33
N LEU A 138 11.81 -10.10 11.27
CA LEU A 138 11.33 -10.14 9.90
C LEU A 138 11.74 -11.45 9.21
N VAL A 139 10.77 -12.05 8.55
CA VAL A 139 10.94 -13.25 7.72
C VAL A 139 10.51 -12.88 6.29
N PRO A 140 11.42 -12.86 5.31
CA PRO A 140 11.04 -12.75 3.91
C PRO A 140 10.20 -13.94 3.50
N VAL A 141 9.10 -13.69 2.79
CA VAL A 141 8.21 -14.73 2.29
C VAL A 141 8.01 -14.57 0.79
N THR A 142 7.96 -15.69 0.08
CA THR A 142 7.61 -15.74 -1.34
C THR A 142 6.69 -16.92 -1.56
N PHE A 143 5.54 -16.64 -2.15
CA PHE A 143 4.55 -17.63 -2.56
C PHE A 143 4.50 -17.62 -4.08
N ASP A 144 4.93 -18.69 -4.68
CA ASP A 144 4.95 -18.87 -6.13
C ASP A 144 3.56 -19.26 -6.68
N ALA A 145 3.49 -19.48 -7.98
CA ALA A 145 2.28 -19.89 -8.67
C ALA A 145 1.74 -21.27 -8.24
N THR A 146 2.51 -22.07 -7.50
CA THR A 146 2.06 -23.37 -6.97
C THR A 146 1.43 -23.21 -5.58
N VAL A 147 1.93 -22.32 -4.75
CA VAL A 147 1.46 -22.07 -3.39
C VAL A 147 0.32 -21.03 -3.36
N THR A 148 0.35 -20.03 -4.22
CA THR A 148 -0.66 -18.96 -4.24
C THR A 148 -2.10 -19.47 -4.41
N PRO A 149 -2.41 -20.47 -5.27
CA PRO A 149 -3.74 -21.05 -5.34
C PRO A 149 -4.20 -21.68 -4.02
N LEU A 150 -3.29 -22.29 -3.25
CA LEU A 150 -3.60 -22.85 -1.94
C LEU A 150 -3.98 -21.75 -0.94
N LEU A 151 -3.27 -20.63 -0.94
CA LEU A 151 -3.62 -19.46 -0.12
C LEU A 151 -4.97 -18.86 -0.52
N LYS A 152 -5.27 -18.79 -1.82
CA LYS A 152 -6.55 -18.28 -2.33
C LYS A 152 -7.75 -19.13 -1.94
N ALA A 153 -7.56 -20.46 -1.84
CA ALA A 153 -8.60 -21.43 -1.52
C ALA A 153 -8.66 -21.77 -0.03
N GLY A 154 -7.57 -21.56 0.69
CA GLY A 154 -7.41 -21.92 2.10
C GLY A 154 -8.17 -21.00 3.06
N THR A 155 -8.25 -21.44 4.29
CA THR A 155 -8.93 -20.74 5.38
C THR A 155 -7.93 -20.05 6.31
N THR A 156 -6.78 -20.71 6.56
CA THR A 156 -5.81 -20.27 7.56
C THR A 156 -4.39 -20.57 7.12
N LEU A 157 -3.52 -19.58 7.21
CA LEU A 157 -2.07 -19.75 7.14
C LEU A 157 -1.52 -19.83 8.56
N LYS A 158 -1.00 -21.02 8.94
CA LYS A 158 -0.36 -21.29 10.24
C LYS A 158 1.14 -21.06 10.12
N ILE A 159 1.74 -20.46 11.14
CA ILE A 159 3.17 -20.19 11.26
C ILE A 159 3.66 -20.86 12.53
N ASP A 160 4.57 -21.81 12.41
CA ASP A 160 5.18 -22.50 13.53
C ASP A 160 6.60 -21.95 13.76
N ALA A 161 6.88 -21.52 14.97
CA ALA A 161 8.16 -21.03 15.45
C ALA A 161 8.52 -21.67 16.79
N PHE A 162 9.64 -21.28 17.37
CA PHE A 162 10.08 -21.78 18.69
C PHE A 162 10.46 -20.59 19.59
N ALA A 163 10.10 -20.68 20.86
CA ALA A 163 10.53 -19.71 21.86
C ALA A 163 12.05 -19.85 22.11
N ALA A 164 12.74 -18.73 22.23
CA ALA A 164 14.20 -18.73 22.37
C ALA A 164 14.65 -19.21 23.74
N ASP A 165 13.87 -18.94 24.79
CA ASP A 165 14.17 -19.27 26.19
C ASP A 165 13.85 -20.71 26.55
N THR A 166 12.68 -21.21 26.16
CA THR A 166 12.19 -22.55 26.51
C THR A 166 12.38 -23.59 25.42
N GLY A 167 12.57 -23.17 24.18
CA GLY A 167 12.58 -24.03 22.99
C GLY A 167 11.23 -24.63 22.65
N GLN A 168 10.15 -24.23 23.33
CA GLN A 168 8.80 -24.70 23.06
C GLN A 168 8.26 -24.16 21.73
N ALA A 169 7.38 -24.94 21.11
CA ALA A 169 6.70 -24.50 19.90
C ALA A 169 5.75 -23.32 20.21
N VAL A 170 5.78 -22.34 19.36
CA VAL A 170 4.90 -21.17 19.36
C VAL A 170 4.20 -21.09 18.00
N ASN A 171 2.89 -21.01 18.02
CA ASN A 171 2.08 -21.03 16.80
C ASN A 171 1.35 -19.70 16.62
N PHE A 172 1.37 -19.22 15.39
CA PHE A 172 0.58 -18.05 14.96
C PHE A 172 -0.33 -18.49 13.81
N SER A 173 -1.43 -17.78 13.61
CA SER A 173 -2.36 -18.06 12.53
C SER A 173 -2.84 -16.76 11.89
N ILE A 174 -2.89 -16.75 10.57
CA ILE A 174 -3.39 -15.64 9.74
C ILE A 174 -4.64 -16.13 9.03
N PRO A 175 -5.82 -15.49 9.21
CA PRO A 175 -7.01 -15.84 8.46
C PRO A 175 -6.83 -15.44 6.99
N LEU A 176 -7.27 -16.33 6.09
CA LEU A 176 -7.20 -16.11 4.64
C LEU A 176 -8.51 -15.56 4.05
N ASN A 177 -9.52 -15.28 4.90
CA ASN A 177 -10.75 -14.65 4.46
C ASN A 177 -10.47 -13.27 3.82
N GLY A 178 -10.80 -13.12 2.54
CA GLY A 178 -10.55 -11.91 1.76
C GLY A 178 -9.17 -11.86 1.08
N PHE A 179 -8.24 -12.79 1.37
CA PHE A 179 -6.90 -12.82 0.77
C PHE A 179 -6.95 -12.82 -0.77
N SER A 180 -7.76 -13.71 -1.36
CA SER A 180 -7.88 -13.83 -2.81
C SER A 180 -8.31 -12.52 -3.47
N GLY A 181 -9.33 -11.84 -2.93
CA GLY A 181 -9.79 -10.55 -3.42
C GLY A 181 -8.74 -9.45 -3.24
N ALA A 182 -8.10 -9.40 -2.08
CA ALA A 182 -7.03 -8.44 -1.81
C ALA A 182 -5.84 -8.60 -2.76
N LEU A 183 -5.41 -9.85 -3.03
CA LEU A 183 -4.30 -10.14 -3.93
C LEU A 183 -4.61 -9.71 -5.37
N THR A 184 -5.79 -10.09 -5.88
CA THR A 184 -6.25 -9.69 -7.22
C THR A 184 -6.32 -8.16 -7.33
N ARG A 185 -6.92 -7.51 -6.33
CA ARG A 185 -7.04 -6.06 -6.32
C ARG A 185 -5.69 -5.33 -6.30
N THR A 186 -4.73 -5.86 -5.54
CA THR A 186 -3.37 -5.31 -5.51
C THR A 186 -2.71 -5.36 -6.89
N ALA A 187 -2.84 -6.49 -7.60
CA ALA A 187 -2.30 -6.65 -8.96
C ALA A 187 -2.98 -5.70 -9.96
N GLU A 188 -4.32 -5.59 -9.93
CA GLU A 188 -5.08 -4.66 -10.77
C GLU A 188 -4.64 -3.21 -10.58
N LEU A 189 -4.46 -2.78 -9.32
CA LEU A 189 -4.04 -1.42 -9.01
C LEU A 189 -2.60 -1.13 -9.45
N LEU A 190 -1.73 -2.14 -9.47
CA LEU A 190 -0.35 -2.00 -9.97
C LEU A 190 -0.28 -1.98 -11.50
N ALA A 191 -1.20 -2.66 -12.20
CA ALA A 191 -1.21 -2.77 -13.66
C ALA A 191 -1.72 -1.51 -14.38
N ASN A 192 -2.53 -0.66 -13.71
CA ASN A 192 -3.17 0.53 -14.28
C ASN A 192 -2.33 1.79 -14.16
#